data_f4fd1bb8f41acc8b23c68f2359ec2845
#
_entry.id   f4fd1bb8f41acc8b23c68f2359ec2845
#
_cell.length_a   1.000
_cell.length_b   1.000
_cell.length_c   1.000
_cell.angle_alpha   90.00
_cell.angle_beta   90.00
_cell.angle_gamma   90.00
#
_symmetry.space_group_name_H-M   'P 1'
#
loop_
_entity.id
_entity.type
_entity.pdbx_description
1 polymer ?
#
loop_
_entity_poly.entity_id
_entity_poly.type
_entity_poly.pdbx_seq_one_letter_code
_entity_poly.pdbx_strand_id
1 'polypeptide(L)'
;MPLIIVDGSDEQDPCRAYVRSLASPLTTVFTAQGNIGHGRGMDFAIRKCKTRFALIFDSDIVMIKSPVKQMLEMIEPDTYGVGYLEKTGLDGFEYGAHSYHKEQGYMLMLHPFFHLLQISEYYKFHIYVHHGAPCYLTALDIHKKGLDTKIIKQFPGLGHTAGKGWSWVPVPPEWIIHNTAGTRNDRKRKGKSEIEGAWVYEQDRSIRHRTINPRVRPGRI
;
A
#
# COMPACT_ATOMS: atom_id res chain seq x y z
N MET A 1 -18.56 -1.12 -9.70
CA MET A 1 -17.07 -1.17 -9.66
C MET A 1 -16.68 -2.57 -9.25
N PRO A 2 -15.84 -3.28 -10.03
CA PRO A 2 -15.39 -4.61 -9.64
C PRO A 2 -14.43 -4.52 -8.44
N LEU A 3 -14.48 -5.54 -7.57
CA LEU A 3 -13.59 -5.69 -6.43
C LEU A 3 -12.65 -6.87 -6.67
N ILE A 4 -11.38 -6.68 -6.38
CA ILE A 4 -10.36 -7.74 -6.38
C ILE A 4 -9.84 -7.90 -4.96
N ILE A 5 -9.94 -9.09 -4.42
CA ILE A 5 -9.42 -9.45 -3.11
C ILE A 5 -8.27 -10.43 -3.31
N VAL A 6 -7.13 -10.15 -2.69
CA VAL A 6 -5.99 -11.08 -2.64
C VAL A 6 -5.83 -11.54 -1.21
N ASP A 7 -6.16 -12.79 -0.98
CA ASP A 7 -6.13 -13.44 0.32
C ASP A 7 -4.82 -14.22 0.49
N GLY A 8 -4.00 -13.77 1.42
CA GLY A 8 -2.74 -14.40 1.81
C GLY A 8 -2.81 -15.11 3.17
N SER A 9 -4.00 -15.37 3.69
CA SER A 9 -4.17 -16.09 4.96
C SER A 9 -3.74 -17.55 4.84
N ASP A 10 -3.37 -18.15 5.96
CA ASP A 10 -3.01 -19.56 6.02
C ASP A 10 -4.22 -20.45 5.67
N GLU A 11 -3.97 -21.64 5.15
CA GLU A 11 -5.04 -22.54 4.66
C GLU A 11 -6.06 -22.90 5.74
N GLN A 12 -5.63 -22.97 6.98
CA GLN A 12 -6.45 -23.30 8.15
C GLN A 12 -7.08 -22.08 8.82
N ASP A 13 -6.81 -20.86 8.32
CA ASP A 13 -7.37 -19.63 8.90
C ASP A 13 -8.89 -19.56 8.57
N PRO A 14 -9.77 -19.45 9.58
CA PRO A 14 -11.22 -19.34 9.35
C PRO A 14 -11.59 -18.12 8.49
N CYS A 15 -10.76 -17.06 8.47
CA CYS A 15 -10.96 -15.90 7.60
C CYS A 15 -10.95 -16.30 6.12
N ARG A 16 -10.19 -17.31 5.74
CA ARG A 16 -10.07 -17.78 4.35
C ARG A 16 -11.40 -18.26 3.76
N ALA A 17 -12.16 -19.03 4.51
CA ALA A 17 -13.48 -19.48 4.09
C ALA A 17 -14.45 -18.31 3.91
N TYR A 18 -14.44 -17.38 4.87
CA TYR A 18 -15.23 -16.14 4.77
C TYR A 18 -14.86 -15.31 3.53
N VAL A 19 -13.57 -15.03 3.31
CA VAL A 19 -13.13 -14.26 2.16
C VAL A 19 -13.53 -14.92 0.84
N ARG A 20 -13.41 -16.24 0.73
CA ARG A 20 -13.87 -16.99 -0.45
C ARG A 20 -15.37 -16.87 -0.68
N SER A 21 -16.18 -16.81 0.37
CA SER A 21 -17.64 -16.65 0.27
C SER A 21 -18.07 -15.28 -0.28
N LEU A 22 -17.18 -14.29 -0.31
CA LEU A 22 -17.43 -12.97 -0.89
C LEU A 22 -17.37 -12.95 -2.42
N ALA A 23 -16.95 -14.04 -3.05
CA ALA A 23 -16.88 -14.14 -4.51
C ALA A 23 -18.26 -13.93 -5.15
N SER A 24 -18.33 -13.11 -6.18
CA SER A 24 -19.56 -12.75 -6.88
C SER A 24 -19.23 -12.28 -8.31
N PRO A 25 -20.21 -12.01 -9.18
CA PRO A 25 -19.94 -11.41 -10.49
C PRO A 25 -19.15 -10.09 -10.45
N LEU A 26 -19.19 -9.37 -9.32
CA LEU A 26 -18.47 -8.11 -9.10
C LEU A 26 -17.26 -8.26 -8.18
N THR A 27 -17.05 -9.40 -7.55
CA THR A 27 -15.96 -9.65 -6.59
C THR A 27 -15.15 -10.87 -6.99
N THR A 28 -13.91 -10.64 -7.40
CA THR A 28 -12.97 -11.73 -7.68
C THR A 28 -12.05 -11.93 -6.49
N VAL A 29 -11.99 -13.15 -5.97
CA VAL A 29 -11.11 -13.53 -4.87
C VAL A 29 -9.98 -14.40 -5.41
N PHE A 30 -8.75 -13.98 -5.16
CA PHE A 30 -7.55 -14.76 -5.40
C PHE A 30 -6.97 -15.22 -4.08
N THR A 31 -6.85 -16.51 -3.91
CA THR A 31 -6.24 -17.11 -2.72
C THR A 31 -4.81 -17.51 -3.02
N ALA A 32 -3.85 -16.93 -2.30
CA ALA A 32 -2.45 -17.30 -2.42
C ALA A 32 -2.14 -18.59 -1.59
N GLN A 33 -1.04 -19.24 -1.92
CA GLN A 33 -0.50 -20.33 -1.11
C GLN A 33 0.35 -19.73 0.03
N GLY A 34 -0.31 -19.27 1.10
CA GLY A 34 0.32 -18.59 2.24
C GLY A 34 0.52 -17.09 2.00
N ASN A 35 1.19 -16.45 2.97
CA ASN A 35 1.41 -15.00 2.96
C ASN A 35 2.46 -14.62 1.91
N ILE A 36 2.03 -14.05 0.80
CA ILE A 36 2.90 -13.56 -0.28
C ILE A 36 3.47 -12.16 0.00
N GLY A 37 3.10 -11.56 1.13
CA GLY A 37 3.48 -10.20 1.51
C GLY A 37 2.59 -9.12 0.90
N HIS A 38 2.46 -8.00 1.63
CA HIS A 38 1.52 -6.91 1.32
C HIS A 38 1.77 -6.32 -0.08
N GLY A 39 2.99 -5.88 -0.38
CA GLY A 39 3.30 -5.26 -1.68
C GLY A 39 3.09 -6.19 -2.87
N ARG A 40 3.46 -7.46 -2.74
CA ARG A 40 3.24 -8.45 -3.80
C ARG A 40 1.76 -8.74 -4.03
N GLY A 41 0.97 -8.76 -2.95
CA GLY A 41 -0.49 -8.90 -3.03
C GLY A 41 -1.12 -7.73 -3.77
N MET A 42 -0.70 -6.49 -3.46
CA MET A 42 -1.13 -5.28 -4.16
C MET A 42 -0.75 -5.31 -5.64
N ASP A 43 0.52 -5.58 -5.98
CA ASP A 43 0.99 -5.67 -7.37
C ASP A 43 0.22 -6.73 -8.16
N PHE A 44 -0.03 -7.90 -7.54
CA PHE A 44 -0.83 -8.94 -8.15
C PHE A 44 -2.26 -8.45 -8.47
N ALA A 45 -2.92 -7.77 -7.53
CA ALA A 45 -4.26 -7.21 -7.74
C ALA A 45 -4.26 -6.16 -8.85
N ILE A 46 -3.28 -5.25 -8.86
CA ILE A 46 -3.12 -4.21 -9.88
C ILE A 46 -2.98 -4.84 -11.29
N ARG A 47 -2.18 -5.91 -11.43
CA ARG A 47 -2.03 -6.64 -12.70
C ARG A 47 -3.32 -7.31 -13.20
N LYS A 48 -4.24 -7.63 -12.31
CA LYS A 48 -5.57 -8.18 -12.65
C LYS A 48 -6.60 -7.09 -12.95
N CYS A 49 -6.31 -5.84 -12.61
CA CYS A 49 -7.20 -4.73 -12.84
C CYS A 49 -7.28 -4.40 -14.34
N LYS A 50 -8.51 -4.29 -14.87
CA LYS A 50 -8.78 -3.97 -16.28
C LYS A 50 -9.29 -2.53 -16.48
N THR A 51 -9.38 -1.75 -15.41
CA THR A 51 -9.83 -0.37 -15.41
C THR A 51 -8.65 0.59 -15.53
N ARG A 52 -8.90 1.82 -15.93
CA ARG A 52 -7.88 2.87 -15.98
C ARG A 52 -7.33 3.22 -14.59
N PHE A 53 -8.19 3.14 -13.58
CA PHE A 53 -7.86 3.47 -12.20
C PHE A 53 -8.13 2.30 -11.26
N ALA A 54 -7.36 2.20 -10.19
CA ALA A 54 -7.59 1.28 -9.09
C ALA A 54 -7.64 2.05 -7.77
N LEU A 55 -8.72 1.86 -6.99
CA LEU A 55 -8.74 2.25 -5.59
C LEU A 55 -8.13 1.09 -4.79
N ILE A 56 -7.05 1.36 -4.11
CA ILE A 56 -6.35 0.42 -3.24
C ILE A 56 -6.65 0.79 -1.81
N PHE A 57 -6.97 -0.19 -0.99
CA PHE A 57 -7.22 0.01 0.43
C PHE A 57 -6.96 -1.27 1.24
N ASP A 58 -6.58 -1.09 2.51
CA ASP A 58 -6.35 -2.17 3.44
C ASP A 58 -7.68 -2.79 3.89
N SER A 59 -7.64 -4.04 4.31
CA SER A 59 -8.84 -4.80 4.74
C SER A 59 -9.46 -4.30 6.05
N ASP A 60 -8.76 -3.47 6.81
CA ASP A 60 -9.21 -2.85 8.07
C ASP A 60 -9.72 -1.41 7.90
N ILE A 61 -10.06 -1.03 6.66
CA ILE A 61 -10.71 0.25 6.35
C ILE A 61 -12.24 0.11 6.44
N VAL A 62 -12.87 1.05 7.12
CA VAL A 62 -14.31 1.29 7.05
C VAL A 62 -14.57 2.59 6.29
N MET A 63 -15.25 2.48 5.15
CA MET A 63 -15.60 3.65 4.34
C MET A 63 -16.87 4.29 4.88
N ILE A 64 -16.77 5.52 5.41
CA ILE A 64 -17.91 6.32 5.90
C ILE A 64 -18.62 6.98 4.72
N LYS A 65 -17.83 7.60 3.84
CA LYS A 65 -18.27 8.29 2.64
C LYS A 65 -17.28 8.00 1.51
N SER A 66 -17.77 7.71 0.33
CA SER A 66 -16.88 7.43 -0.80
C SER A 66 -16.17 8.70 -1.30
N PRO A 67 -14.83 8.77 -1.23
CA PRO A 67 -14.06 9.89 -1.75
C PRO A 67 -13.71 9.74 -3.23
N VAL A 68 -14.12 8.66 -3.87
CA VAL A 68 -13.64 8.27 -5.21
C VAL A 68 -13.89 9.36 -6.25
N LYS A 69 -15.06 10.01 -6.24
CA LYS A 69 -15.38 11.07 -7.19
C LYS A 69 -14.39 12.23 -7.05
N GLN A 70 -14.18 12.71 -5.83
CA GLN A 70 -13.26 13.83 -5.55
C GLN A 70 -11.81 13.45 -5.87
N MET A 71 -11.40 12.22 -5.58
CA MET A 71 -10.06 11.74 -5.93
C MET A 71 -9.87 11.70 -7.45
N LEU A 72 -10.90 11.28 -8.21
CA LEU A 72 -10.84 11.27 -9.67
C LEU A 72 -10.75 12.69 -10.26
N GLU A 73 -11.41 13.68 -9.65
CA GLU A 73 -11.34 15.09 -10.05
C GLU A 73 -9.95 15.69 -9.86
N MET A 74 -9.10 15.09 -9.01
CA MET A 74 -7.71 15.50 -8.80
C MET A 74 -6.72 14.85 -9.77
N ILE A 75 -7.16 13.84 -10.55
CA ILE A 75 -6.28 13.13 -11.49
C ILE A 75 -6.04 13.99 -12.73
N GLU A 76 -4.77 14.20 -13.03
CA GLU A 76 -4.25 14.77 -14.27
C GLU A 76 -3.60 13.67 -15.12
N PRO A 77 -3.24 13.93 -16.39
CA PRO A 77 -2.71 12.88 -17.29
C PRO A 77 -1.49 12.12 -16.75
N ASP A 78 -0.60 12.81 -16.03
CA ASP A 78 0.64 12.28 -15.46
C ASP A 78 0.53 11.96 -13.95
N THR A 79 -0.64 12.12 -13.34
CA THR A 79 -0.84 11.79 -11.93
C THR A 79 -0.64 10.31 -11.69
N TYR A 80 0.35 9.95 -10.87
CA TYR A 80 0.56 8.58 -10.41
C TYR A 80 -0.57 8.11 -9.50
N GLY A 81 -0.92 8.94 -8.50
CA GLY A 81 -2.01 8.61 -7.59
C GLY A 81 -2.36 9.74 -6.62
N VAL A 82 -3.51 9.56 -5.98
CA VAL A 82 -4.11 10.47 -5.01
C VAL A 82 -4.43 9.70 -3.73
N GLY A 83 -4.01 10.20 -2.58
CA GLY A 83 -4.24 9.52 -1.30
C GLY A 83 -3.61 10.26 -0.13
N TYR A 84 -3.28 9.55 0.92
CA TYR A 84 -2.49 10.10 2.01
C TYR A 84 -1.00 10.11 1.65
N LEU A 85 -0.35 11.25 1.78
CA LEU A 85 1.10 11.37 1.59
C LEU A 85 1.82 11.37 2.94
N GLU A 86 2.71 10.41 3.12
CA GLU A 86 3.56 10.30 4.27
C GLU A 86 4.96 10.83 3.98
N LYS A 87 5.54 11.58 4.93
CA LYS A 87 6.96 11.89 4.91
C LYS A 87 7.75 10.68 5.37
N THR A 88 8.55 10.14 4.49
CA THR A 88 9.33 8.92 4.72
C THR A 88 10.81 9.22 4.53
N GLY A 89 11.65 8.76 5.45
CA GLY A 89 13.11 8.84 5.30
C GLY A 89 13.59 8.06 4.05
N LEU A 90 14.74 8.43 3.51
CA LEU A 90 15.31 7.77 2.33
C LEU A 90 15.68 6.30 2.60
N ASP A 91 15.69 5.88 3.85
CA ASP A 91 15.87 4.50 4.32
C ASP A 91 14.55 3.71 4.42
N GLY A 92 13.40 4.38 4.20
CA GLY A 92 12.08 3.78 4.22
C GLY A 92 11.36 3.80 5.57
N PHE A 93 11.98 4.36 6.61
CA PHE A 93 11.32 4.58 7.90
C PHE A 93 10.52 5.89 7.90
N GLU A 94 9.57 6.01 8.82
CA GLU A 94 8.86 7.27 9.07
C GLU A 94 9.86 8.41 9.32
N TYR A 95 9.67 9.54 8.64
CA TYR A 95 10.58 10.66 8.79
C TYR A 95 10.57 11.20 10.23
N GLY A 96 11.74 11.27 10.82
CA GLY A 96 11.95 11.63 12.23
C GLY A 96 12.11 10.43 13.15
N ALA A 97 11.93 9.19 12.69
CA ALA A 97 12.24 7.99 13.45
C ALA A 97 13.73 7.89 13.81
N HIS A 98 14.60 8.48 12.99
CA HIS A 98 16.05 8.52 13.20
C HIS A 98 16.57 9.96 13.16
N SER A 99 17.59 10.26 13.98
CA SER A 99 18.19 11.61 14.07
C SER A 99 18.79 12.09 12.74
N TYR A 100 19.40 11.18 11.98
CA TYR A 100 20.03 11.45 10.69
C TYR A 100 19.04 11.84 9.58
N HIS A 101 17.74 11.61 9.74
CA HIS A 101 16.74 12.04 8.77
C HIS A 101 16.73 13.54 8.56
N LYS A 102 17.08 14.34 9.60
CA LYS A 102 17.17 15.81 9.48
C LYS A 102 18.20 16.25 8.47
N GLU A 103 19.29 15.50 8.32
CA GLU A 103 20.40 15.77 7.41
C GLU A 103 20.14 15.18 6.01
N GLN A 104 19.58 13.99 5.95
CA GLN A 104 19.34 13.27 4.69
C GLN A 104 18.07 13.71 3.97
N GLY A 105 17.13 14.36 4.69
CA GLY A 105 15.84 14.76 4.14
C GLY A 105 14.81 13.64 4.12
N TYR A 106 13.75 13.85 3.36
CA TYR A 106 12.64 12.91 3.22
C TYR A 106 12.13 12.87 1.78
N MET A 107 11.47 11.81 1.45
CA MET A 107 10.61 11.69 0.27
C MET A 107 9.14 11.70 0.68
N LEU A 108 8.23 12.00 -0.26
CA LEU A 108 6.81 11.79 -0.09
C LEU A 108 6.45 10.40 -0.61
N MET A 109 5.75 9.64 0.22
CA MET A 109 5.25 8.30 -0.12
C MET A 109 3.73 8.31 -0.12
N LEU A 110 3.13 7.85 -1.21
CA LEU A 110 1.70 7.57 -1.25
C LEU A 110 1.43 6.33 -0.39
N HIS A 111 0.76 6.53 0.75
CA HIS A 111 0.61 5.49 1.76
C HIS A 111 -0.30 4.35 1.27
N PRO A 112 0.07 3.09 1.51
CA PRO A 112 -0.65 1.94 0.98
C PRO A 112 -2.07 1.76 1.51
N PHE A 113 -2.40 2.28 2.69
CA PHE A 113 -3.67 1.95 3.36
C PHE A 113 -4.90 2.42 2.60
N PHE A 114 -4.81 3.55 1.85
CA PHE A 114 -5.92 4.06 1.04
C PHE A 114 -5.44 5.06 -0.01
N HIS A 115 -5.49 4.68 -1.28
CA HIS A 115 -5.15 5.57 -2.39
C HIS A 115 -5.79 5.15 -3.71
N LEU A 116 -6.06 6.14 -4.55
CA LEU A 116 -6.46 5.96 -5.94
C LEU A 116 -5.22 6.01 -6.83
N LEU A 117 -5.04 5.01 -7.66
CA LEU A 117 -3.88 4.82 -8.54
C LEU A 117 -4.29 4.91 -10.00
N GLN A 118 -3.51 5.59 -10.84
CA GLN A 118 -3.62 5.51 -12.29
C GLN A 118 -2.73 4.36 -12.81
N ILE A 119 -3.35 3.32 -13.38
CA ILE A 119 -2.66 2.05 -13.73
C ILE A 119 -1.54 2.27 -14.76
N SER A 120 -1.74 3.14 -15.75
CA SER A 120 -0.69 3.43 -16.74
C SER A 120 0.55 4.06 -16.13
N GLU A 121 0.37 4.88 -15.08
CA GLU A 121 1.47 5.54 -14.39
C GLU A 121 2.20 4.59 -13.44
N TYR A 122 1.47 3.63 -12.85
CA TYR A 122 2.06 2.61 -11.98
C TYR A 122 3.22 1.87 -12.65
N TYR A 123 3.06 1.49 -13.91
CA TYR A 123 4.07 0.71 -14.63
C TYR A 123 5.30 1.51 -15.08
N LYS A 124 5.35 2.82 -14.84
CA LYS A 124 6.52 3.67 -15.15
C LYS A 124 7.56 3.67 -14.03
N PHE A 125 7.22 3.11 -12.86
CA PHE A 125 8.03 3.11 -11.65
C PHE A 125 8.20 1.69 -11.11
N HIS A 126 8.97 1.54 -10.03
CA HIS A 126 9.08 0.27 -9.32
C HIS A 126 7.71 -0.22 -8.85
N ILE A 127 7.47 -1.52 -9.00
CA ILE A 127 6.25 -2.16 -8.52
C ILE A 127 6.25 -2.28 -6.99
N TYR A 128 5.10 -2.49 -6.40
CA TYR A 128 4.97 -2.76 -4.97
C TYR A 128 5.50 -4.15 -4.63
N VAL A 129 6.45 -4.25 -3.70
CA VAL A 129 7.12 -5.52 -3.40
C VAL A 129 7.30 -5.81 -1.92
N HIS A 130 7.50 -4.79 -1.08
CA HIS A 130 7.80 -4.98 0.33
C HIS A 130 6.58 -5.35 1.17
N HIS A 131 6.80 -6.00 2.31
CA HIS A 131 5.72 -6.33 3.24
C HIS A 131 5.40 -5.14 4.17
N GLY A 132 6.40 -4.56 4.82
CA GLY A 132 6.22 -3.47 5.80
C GLY A 132 5.98 -2.09 5.18
N ALA A 133 6.64 -1.80 4.06
CA ALA A 133 6.51 -0.54 3.33
C ALA A 133 6.35 -0.83 1.83
N PRO A 134 5.18 -1.32 1.39
CA PRO A 134 4.97 -1.82 0.03
C PRO A 134 5.26 -0.78 -1.06
N CYS A 135 5.01 0.49 -0.79
CA CYS A 135 5.19 1.59 -1.74
C CYS A 135 6.60 2.22 -1.71
N TYR A 136 7.51 1.73 -0.86
CA TYR A 136 8.81 2.35 -0.62
C TYR A 136 9.66 2.51 -1.88
N LEU A 137 9.90 1.44 -2.63
CA LEU A 137 10.75 1.51 -3.83
C LEU A 137 10.14 2.40 -4.92
N THR A 138 8.83 2.40 -5.03
CA THR A 138 8.11 3.29 -5.94
C THR A 138 8.31 4.75 -5.53
N ALA A 139 8.13 5.07 -4.24
CA ALA A 139 8.33 6.42 -3.72
C ALA A 139 9.77 6.90 -3.91
N LEU A 140 10.75 6.04 -3.66
CA LEU A 140 12.17 6.33 -3.87
C LEU A 140 12.50 6.59 -5.36
N ASP A 141 11.89 5.83 -6.28
CA ASP A 141 12.07 6.03 -7.72
C ASP A 141 11.44 7.36 -8.19
N ILE A 142 10.24 7.68 -7.72
CA ILE A 142 9.56 8.96 -7.97
C ILE A 142 10.39 10.11 -7.43
N HIS A 143 10.89 10.02 -6.19
CA HIS A 143 11.69 11.03 -5.52
C HIS A 143 13.01 11.30 -6.26
N LYS A 144 13.74 10.25 -6.65
CA LYS A 144 14.99 10.37 -7.42
C LYS A 144 14.83 11.08 -8.76
N LYS A 145 13.62 11.04 -9.32
CA LYS A 145 13.27 11.77 -10.55
C LYS A 145 12.76 13.20 -10.29
N GLY A 146 12.66 13.62 -9.02
CA GLY A 146 12.15 14.95 -8.62
C GLY A 146 10.67 15.14 -8.95
N LEU A 147 9.86 14.07 -8.84
CA LEU A 147 8.46 14.03 -9.24
C LEU A 147 7.48 13.93 -8.08
N ASP A 148 7.93 13.69 -6.85
CA ASP A 148 7.10 13.39 -5.69
C ASP A 148 6.04 14.46 -5.36
N THR A 149 6.33 15.74 -5.63
CA THR A 149 5.34 16.82 -5.47
C THR A 149 4.50 17.10 -6.72
N LYS A 150 4.82 16.46 -7.84
CA LYS A 150 4.16 16.70 -9.14
C LYS A 150 3.11 15.66 -9.46
N ILE A 151 3.45 14.40 -9.29
CA ILE A 151 2.61 13.28 -9.75
C ILE A 151 1.87 12.53 -8.65
N ILE A 152 2.25 12.69 -7.36
CA ILE A 152 1.48 12.18 -6.23
C ILE A 152 0.78 13.32 -5.51
N LYS A 153 -0.50 13.13 -5.17
CA LYS A 153 -1.36 14.19 -4.64
C LYS A 153 -1.94 13.81 -3.28
N GLN A 154 -1.80 14.73 -2.31
CA GLN A 154 -2.47 14.60 -1.02
C GLN A 154 -3.98 14.80 -1.19
N PHE A 155 -4.77 13.79 -0.80
CA PHE A 155 -6.21 13.94 -0.72
C PHE A 155 -6.59 14.63 0.60
N PRO A 156 -7.35 15.75 0.56
CA PRO A 156 -7.78 16.44 1.76
C PRO A 156 -8.65 15.55 2.66
N GLY A 157 -8.44 15.62 3.98
CA GLY A 157 -9.20 14.82 4.94
C GLY A 157 -8.74 13.36 5.06
N LEU A 158 -7.71 12.94 4.34
CA LEU A 158 -6.92 11.76 4.67
C LEU A 158 -5.69 12.19 5.46
N GLY A 159 -5.55 11.69 6.65
CA GLY A 159 -4.42 12.00 7.51
C GLY A 159 -4.33 11.03 8.66
N HIS A 160 -3.24 11.10 9.40
CA HIS A 160 -3.04 10.36 10.62
C HIS A 160 -3.00 11.33 11.79
N THR A 161 -3.70 11.04 12.88
CA THR A 161 -3.38 11.64 14.18
C THR A 161 -2.26 10.83 14.78
N ALA A 162 -1.18 11.51 15.15
CA ALA A 162 -0.17 10.93 16.01
C ALA A 162 -0.81 10.65 17.40
N GLY A 163 -1.35 9.45 17.58
CA GLY A 163 -1.67 8.90 18.89
C GLY A 163 -0.40 8.47 19.59
N LYS A 164 -0.39 8.42 20.91
CA LYS A 164 0.70 7.81 21.68
C LYS A 164 0.80 6.33 21.32
N GLY A 165 1.85 5.95 20.62
CA GLY A 165 2.04 4.62 20.04
C GLY A 165 1.67 4.60 18.56
N TRP A 166 1.91 3.50 17.90
CA TRP A 166 1.69 3.24 16.47
C TRP A 166 0.21 3.24 16.04
N SER A 167 -0.62 4.09 16.62
CA SER A 167 -2.02 4.22 16.25
C SER A 167 -2.21 5.40 15.32
N TRP A 168 -2.35 5.07 14.07
CA TRP A 168 -2.68 6.00 13.01
C TRP A 168 -4.19 6.23 12.99
N VAL A 169 -4.66 7.38 13.43
CA VAL A 169 -6.09 7.71 13.41
C VAL A 169 -6.29 8.88 12.47
N PRO A 170 -7.14 8.76 11.43
CA PRO A 170 -7.53 9.89 10.60
C PRO A 170 -8.20 10.98 11.44
N VAL A 171 -7.87 12.25 11.21
CA VAL A 171 -8.50 13.38 11.92
C VAL A 171 -9.20 14.28 10.95
N PRO A 172 -10.41 14.64 11.25
CA PRO A 172 -11.49 13.81 11.74
C PRO A 172 -11.86 12.76 10.70
N PRO A 173 -12.48 11.64 11.03
CA PRO A 173 -12.83 10.61 10.08
C PRO A 173 -14.00 11.07 9.20
N GLU A 174 -13.69 11.85 8.17
CA GLU A 174 -14.71 12.31 7.22
C GLU A 174 -15.04 11.25 6.17
N TRP A 175 -14.01 10.55 5.68
CA TRP A 175 -14.11 9.63 4.56
C TRP A 175 -14.00 8.17 4.97
N ILE A 176 -13.03 7.87 5.80
CA ILE A 176 -12.70 6.51 6.20
C ILE A 176 -12.32 6.43 7.67
N ILE A 177 -12.54 5.28 8.28
CA ILE A 177 -11.92 4.88 9.54
C ILE A 177 -10.91 3.79 9.21
N HIS A 178 -9.67 3.96 9.63
CA HIS A 178 -8.63 2.95 9.52
C HIS A 178 -8.40 2.31 10.89
N ASN A 179 -8.79 1.05 11.04
CA ASN A 179 -8.63 0.26 12.26
C ASN A 179 -7.20 -0.28 12.37
N THR A 180 -6.23 0.62 12.44
CA THR A 180 -4.81 0.31 12.39
C THR A 180 -4.39 -0.83 13.30
N ALA A 181 -3.42 -1.64 12.82
CA ALA A 181 -2.81 -2.74 13.56
C ALA A 181 -3.76 -3.90 13.96
N GLY A 182 -4.90 -4.08 13.27
CA GLY A 182 -5.82 -5.18 13.54
C GLY A 182 -5.12 -6.53 13.58
N THR A 183 -4.32 -6.84 12.57
CA THR A 183 -3.53 -8.08 12.48
C THR A 183 -2.45 -8.17 13.57
N ARG A 184 -1.81 -7.06 13.95
CA ARG A 184 -0.78 -7.02 15.00
C ARG A 184 -1.38 -7.22 16.39
N ASN A 185 -2.55 -6.65 16.65
CA ASN A 185 -3.27 -6.82 17.92
C ASN A 185 -3.70 -8.28 18.15
N ASP A 186 -4.11 -8.98 17.10
CA ASP A 186 -4.42 -10.40 17.16
C ASP A 186 -3.19 -11.27 17.44
N ARG A 187 -2.03 -10.93 16.88
CA ARG A 187 -0.76 -11.63 17.19
C ARG A 187 -0.32 -11.41 18.63
N LYS A 188 -0.47 -10.20 19.20
CA LYS A 188 -0.24 -9.92 20.63
C LYS A 188 -1.14 -10.74 21.54
N ARG A 189 -2.43 -10.86 21.20
CA ARG A 189 -3.39 -11.70 21.93
C ARG A 189 -3.00 -13.20 21.90
N LYS A 190 -2.35 -13.64 20.85
CA LYS A 190 -1.87 -15.04 20.69
C LYS A 190 -0.47 -15.28 21.26
N GLY A 191 0.12 -14.30 22.02
CA GLY A 191 1.42 -14.47 22.70
C GLY A 191 2.64 -14.53 21.79
N LYS A 192 2.53 -14.09 20.52
CA LYS A 192 3.67 -13.99 19.61
C LYS A 192 4.39 -12.64 19.78
N SER A 193 5.70 -12.68 20.03
CA SER A 193 6.54 -11.55 20.42
C SER A 193 6.62 -10.42 19.38
N GLU A 194 6.84 -9.19 19.87
CA GLU A 194 6.88 -7.92 19.13
C GLU A 194 8.01 -7.78 18.10
N ILE A 195 8.83 -8.79 17.90
CA ILE A 195 10.10 -8.68 17.18
C ILE A 195 9.96 -8.71 15.65
N GLU A 196 8.83 -9.10 15.09
CA GLU A 196 8.71 -9.31 13.64
C GLU A 196 8.40 -8.04 12.80
N GLY A 197 8.06 -6.92 13.40
CA GLY A 197 7.75 -5.68 12.66
C GLY A 197 8.96 -4.94 12.09
N ALA A 198 10.13 -5.07 12.73
CA ALA A 198 11.37 -4.40 12.33
C ALA A 198 12.22 -5.22 11.33
N TRP A 199 11.82 -6.42 11.02
CA TRP A 199 12.65 -7.43 10.35
C TRP A 199 12.63 -7.44 8.83
N VAL A 200 11.72 -6.69 8.24
CA VAL A 200 11.48 -6.79 6.78
C VAL A 200 12.64 -6.21 5.98
N TYR A 201 13.40 -5.30 6.55
CA TYR A 201 14.53 -4.67 5.88
C TYR A 201 15.82 -5.51 5.85
N GLU A 202 16.02 -6.41 6.80
CA GLU A 202 17.25 -7.24 6.82
C GLU A 202 17.16 -8.49 5.96
N GLN A 203 16.01 -9.12 5.87
CA GLN A 203 15.86 -10.34 5.06
C GLN A 203 15.81 -10.08 3.55
N ASP A 204 15.43 -8.87 3.12
CA ASP A 204 15.34 -8.54 1.69
C ASP A 204 16.68 -8.08 1.08
N ARG A 205 17.77 -8.10 1.84
CA ARG A 205 19.13 -7.90 1.29
C ARG A 205 19.48 -8.92 0.19
N SER A 206 18.86 -10.09 0.17
CA SER A 206 19.05 -11.10 -0.87
C SER A 206 18.43 -10.70 -2.23
N ILE A 207 17.47 -9.74 -2.26
CA ILE A 207 16.84 -9.25 -3.48
C ILE A 207 17.68 -8.18 -4.18
N ARG A 208 18.68 -7.59 -3.51
CA ARG A 208 19.58 -6.56 -4.08
C ARG A 208 20.39 -7.02 -5.29
N HIS A 209 20.45 -8.29 -5.60
CA HIS A 209 21.25 -8.84 -6.70
C HIS A 209 20.45 -9.50 -7.83
N ARG A 210 19.14 -9.51 -7.78
CA ARG A 210 18.37 -9.85 -8.98
C ARG A 210 18.01 -8.56 -9.71
N THR A 211 18.89 -8.17 -10.62
CA THR A 211 18.60 -7.20 -11.67
C THR A 211 17.30 -7.64 -12.36
N ILE A 212 16.19 -7.01 -12.00
CA ILE A 212 14.93 -7.20 -12.72
C ILE A 212 15.17 -6.58 -14.09
N ASN A 213 15.31 -7.44 -15.08
CA ASN A 213 15.45 -7.04 -16.48
C ASN A 213 14.18 -6.23 -16.86
N PRO A 214 14.28 -4.92 -17.16
CA PRO A 214 13.11 -4.09 -17.45
C PRO A 214 12.42 -4.41 -18.78
N ARG A 215 12.79 -5.50 -19.46
CA ARG A 215 12.34 -5.84 -20.82
C ARG A 215 11.27 -6.94 -20.89
N VAL A 216 10.62 -7.32 -19.83
CA VAL A 216 9.43 -8.17 -19.96
C VAL A 216 8.22 -7.28 -20.21
N ARG A 217 8.02 -6.89 -21.48
CA ARG A 217 6.73 -6.37 -21.94
C ARG A 217 5.68 -7.47 -21.77
N PRO A 218 4.48 -7.18 -21.24
CA PRO A 218 3.39 -8.14 -21.26
C PRO A 218 3.09 -8.47 -22.72
N GLY A 219 3.20 -9.74 -23.08
CA GLY A 219 2.78 -10.23 -24.39
C GLY A 219 1.30 -9.87 -24.60
N ARG A 220 1.00 -9.36 -25.80
CA ARG A 220 -0.37 -9.22 -26.28
C ARG A 220 -1.00 -10.62 -26.34
N ILE A 221 -2.08 -10.80 -25.65
CA ILE A 221 -3.15 -11.74 -25.99
C ILE A 221 -4.45 -10.94 -26.01
#